data_46a4db92a70fa3a2fa5083f32a24bbc7
#
_entry.id   46a4db92a70fa3a2fa5083f32a24bbc7
#
_cell.length_a   1.000
_cell.length_b   1.000
_cell.length_c   1.000
_cell.angle_alpha   90.00
_cell.angle_beta   90.00
_cell.angle_gamma   90.00
#
_symmetry.space_group_name_H-M   'P 1'
#
loop_
_entity.id
_entity.type
_entity.pdbx_description
1 polymer ?
#
loop_
_entity_poly.entity_id
_entity_poly.type
_entity_poly.pdbx_seq_one_letter_code
_entity_poly.pdbx_strand_id
1 'polypeptide(L)'
;MNSQIVIDKRRARRFWGPRLWYLIHKITYSLPSIINLTDQKILLYYFNLIGLIIPCPYCASHYNNSVNSKLLSRYINNRQSIIDWFKTQHNDINIINKSRVYEGFEIDLLYNNTDFNHEFVKELIYYLFERMMYGDIPRKSFVHWIIITYKLFPCNGCKSLCAQYFLNNDIEAPGIVMDNSTIQIWLNGL
;
A
#
# COMPACT_ATOMS: atom_id res chain seq x y z
N MET A 1 -8.82 -28.19 -21.12
CA MET A 1 -9.97 -27.31 -20.85
C MET A 1 -9.48 -26.15 -20.02
N ASN A 2 -9.16 -25.03 -20.67
CA ASN A 2 -8.71 -23.81 -19.99
C ASN A 2 -9.96 -23.07 -19.46
N SER A 3 -10.33 -23.32 -18.24
CA SER A 3 -11.25 -22.44 -17.52
C SER A 3 -10.50 -21.17 -17.14
N GLN A 4 -10.44 -20.24 -18.06
CA GLN A 4 -10.04 -18.87 -17.80
C GLN A 4 -11.08 -18.29 -16.85
N ILE A 5 -10.77 -18.24 -15.55
CA ILE A 5 -11.57 -17.53 -14.57
C ILE A 5 -11.45 -16.05 -14.94
N VAL A 6 -12.43 -15.55 -15.68
CA VAL A 6 -12.61 -14.11 -15.88
C VAL A 6 -12.98 -13.52 -14.52
N ILE A 7 -11.97 -13.12 -13.76
CA ILE A 7 -12.21 -12.39 -12.51
C ILE A 7 -12.91 -11.10 -12.91
N ASP A 8 -14.16 -10.94 -12.47
CA ASP A 8 -14.89 -9.70 -12.68
C ASP A 8 -14.06 -8.53 -12.10
N LYS A 9 -13.54 -7.68 -12.96
CA LYS A 9 -12.66 -6.56 -12.61
C LYS A 9 -13.30 -5.63 -11.57
N ARG A 10 -14.64 -5.53 -11.54
CA ARG A 10 -15.36 -4.76 -10.51
C ARG A 10 -15.31 -5.46 -9.17
N ARG A 11 -15.51 -6.78 -9.14
CA ARG A 11 -15.44 -7.58 -7.91
C ARG A 11 -14.02 -7.56 -7.32
N ALA A 12 -13.01 -7.71 -8.17
CA ALA A 12 -11.61 -7.62 -7.77
C ALA A 12 -11.30 -6.24 -7.13
N ARG A 13 -11.72 -5.14 -7.76
CA ARG A 13 -11.49 -3.79 -7.23
C ARG A 13 -12.20 -3.54 -5.90
N ARG A 14 -13.40 -4.09 -5.70
CA ARG A 14 -14.12 -4.02 -4.42
C ARG A 14 -13.41 -4.80 -3.30
N PHE A 15 -12.57 -5.76 -3.65
CA PHE A 15 -11.77 -6.50 -2.69
C PHE A 15 -10.50 -5.75 -2.29
N TRP A 16 -9.61 -5.45 -3.24
CA TRP A 16 -8.30 -4.88 -2.92
C TRP A 16 -8.34 -3.36 -2.65
N GLY A 17 -9.25 -2.62 -3.26
CA GLY A 17 -9.32 -1.16 -3.16
C GLY A 17 -9.50 -0.65 -1.72
N PRO A 18 -10.54 -1.08 -0.98
CA PRO A 18 -10.73 -0.69 0.41
C PRO A 18 -9.54 -1.07 1.31
N ARG A 19 -8.89 -2.21 1.06
CA ARG A 19 -7.73 -2.67 1.82
C ARG A 19 -6.49 -1.81 1.57
N LEU A 20 -6.29 -1.41 0.32
CA LEU A 20 -5.20 -0.50 -0.03
C LEU A 20 -5.41 0.90 0.57
N TRP A 21 -6.63 1.44 0.50
CA TRP A 21 -6.98 2.70 1.17
C TRP A 21 -6.79 2.62 2.68
N TYR A 22 -7.22 1.53 3.30
CA TYR A 22 -6.99 1.27 4.72
C TYR A 22 -5.51 1.36 5.08
N LEU A 23 -4.66 0.65 4.34
CA LEU A 23 -3.22 0.65 4.58
C LEU A 23 -2.59 2.04 4.40
N ILE A 24 -2.95 2.76 3.32
CA ILE A 24 -2.48 4.13 3.07
C ILE A 24 -2.84 5.04 4.24
N HIS A 25 -4.10 5.05 4.65
CA HIS A 25 -4.54 5.89 5.75
C HIS A 25 -3.85 5.51 7.07
N LYS A 26 -3.79 4.23 7.41
CA LYS A 26 -3.11 3.78 8.64
C LYS A 26 -1.65 4.20 8.71
N ILE A 27 -0.92 4.11 7.60
CA ILE A 27 0.46 4.59 7.51
C ILE A 27 0.49 6.11 7.70
N THR A 28 -0.33 6.88 6.99
CA THR A 28 -0.29 8.35 7.06
C THR A 28 -0.64 8.88 8.44
N TYR A 29 -1.61 8.28 9.14
CA TYR A 29 -1.98 8.64 10.52
C TYR A 29 -0.89 8.29 11.54
N SER A 30 -0.03 7.30 11.28
CA SER A 30 1.07 6.90 12.16
C SER A 30 2.35 7.72 12.01
N LEU A 31 2.43 8.59 11.01
CA LEU A 31 3.62 9.40 10.76
C LEU A 31 3.87 10.42 11.89
N PRO A 32 5.12 10.87 12.11
CA PRO A 32 5.41 11.99 13.01
C PRO A 32 4.78 13.28 12.46
N SER A 33 4.50 14.24 13.36
CA SER A 33 3.88 15.53 12.98
C SER A 33 4.68 16.28 11.94
N ILE A 34 6.01 16.27 12.08
CA ILE A 34 6.98 16.84 11.13
C ILE A 34 7.78 15.68 10.56
N ILE A 35 7.86 15.59 9.24
CA ILE A 35 8.53 14.52 8.53
C ILE A 35 9.87 15.04 8.02
N ASN A 36 10.97 14.44 8.48
CA ASN A 36 12.32 14.84 8.07
C ASN A 36 12.57 14.49 6.59
N LEU A 37 13.59 15.09 5.99
CA LEU A 37 13.90 14.96 4.57
C LEU A 37 14.17 13.52 4.11
N THR A 38 14.75 12.69 4.97
CA THR A 38 15.03 11.28 4.66
C THR A 38 13.71 10.50 4.57
N ASP A 39 12.83 10.66 5.56
CA ASP A 39 11.53 10.02 5.58
C ASP A 39 10.62 10.51 4.44
N GLN A 40 10.69 11.81 4.09
CA GLN A 40 9.99 12.34 2.92
C GLN A 40 10.37 11.61 1.62
N LYS A 41 11.68 11.35 1.41
CA LYS A 41 12.15 10.58 0.23
C LYS A 41 11.64 9.14 0.25
N ILE A 42 11.66 8.48 1.40
CA ILE A 42 11.15 7.11 1.57
C ILE A 42 9.65 7.07 1.27
N LEU A 43 8.87 8.01 1.81
CA LEU A 43 7.43 8.10 1.59
C LEU A 43 7.08 8.41 0.13
N LEU A 44 7.78 9.33 -0.51
CA LEU A 44 7.61 9.61 -1.95
C LEU A 44 7.86 8.36 -2.78
N TYR A 45 8.93 7.64 -2.50
CA TYR A 45 9.23 6.38 -3.17
C TYR A 45 8.15 5.33 -2.92
N TYR A 46 7.71 5.17 -1.66
CA TYR A 46 6.64 4.26 -1.27
C TYR A 46 5.34 4.53 -2.02
N PHE A 47 4.88 5.78 -2.03
CA PHE A 47 3.64 6.13 -2.72
C PHE A 47 3.75 6.00 -4.25
N ASN A 48 4.92 6.22 -4.83
CA ASN A 48 5.13 5.90 -6.26
C ASN A 48 5.07 4.40 -6.52
N LEU A 49 5.60 3.55 -5.64
CA LEU A 49 5.51 2.10 -5.76
C LEU A 49 4.07 1.60 -5.74
N ILE A 50 3.16 2.24 -4.99
CA ILE A 50 1.73 1.89 -4.99
C ILE A 50 1.16 1.92 -6.40
N GLY A 51 1.51 2.92 -7.20
CA GLY A 51 1.07 3.01 -8.60
C GLY A 51 1.53 1.85 -9.48
N LEU A 52 2.62 1.18 -9.10
CA LEU A 52 3.17 0.02 -9.82
C LEU A 52 2.57 -1.32 -9.35
N ILE A 53 2.00 -1.36 -8.13
CA ILE A 53 1.42 -2.59 -7.57
C ILE A 53 -0.11 -2.63 -7.66
N ILE A 54 -0.76 -1.59 -8.13
CA ILE A 54 -2.21 -1.59 -8.39
C ILE A 54 -2.51 -2.52 -9.57
N PRO A 55 -3.25 -3.64 -9.37
CA PRO A 55 -3.44 -4.68 -10.38
C PRO A 55 -4.55 -4.32 -11.41
N CYS A 56 -4.78 -3.05 -11.61
CA CYS A 56 -5.77 -2.50 -12.53
C CYS A 56 -5.11 -1.36 -13.32
N PRO A 57 -4.76 -1.53 -14.59
CA PRO A 57 -4.05 -0.50 -15.37
C PRO A 57 -4.74 0.86 -15.38
N TYR A 58 -6.07 0.88 -15.50
CA TYR A 58 -6.87 2.11 -15.43
C TYR A 58 -6.75 2.78 -14.06
N CYS A 59 -6.86 2.01 -12.97
CA CYS A 59 -6.75 2.54 -11.62
C CYS A 59 -5.32 3.03 -11.32
N ALA A 60 -4.31 2.29 -11.80
CA ALA A 60 -2.90 2.67 -11.68
C ALA A 60 -2.61 3.98 -12.41
N SER A 61 -3.14 4.16 -13.63
CA SER A 61 -3.01 5.40 -14.39
C SER A 61 -3.62 6.60 -13.64
N HIS A 62 -4.83 6.45 -13.10
CA HIS A 62 -5.46 7.50 -12.29
C HIS A 62 -4.63 7.84 -11.04
N TYR A 63 -4.18 6.83 -10.30
CA TYR A 63 -3.35 7.01 -9.12
C TYR A 63 -2.04 7.73 -9.48
N ASN A 64 -1.34 7.26 -10.51
CA ASN A 64 -0.07 7.84 -10.96
C ASN A 64 -0.22 9.29 -11.41
N ASN A 65 -1.30 9.64 -12.09
CA ASN A 65 -1.57 11.02 -12.50
C ASN A 65 -1.73 11.93 -11.27
N SER A 66 -2.34 11.45 -10.19
CA SER A 66 -2.49 12.20 -8.96
C SER A 66 -1.15 12.36 -8.22
N VAL A 67 -0.38 11.29 -8.05
CA VAL A 67 0.90 11.30 -7.33
C VAL A 67 1.99 12.00 -8.13
N ASN A 68 2.11 11.72 -9.44
CA ASN A 68 3.13 12.31 -10.32
C ASN A 68 2.85 13.77 -10.71
N SER A 69 1.68 14.32 -10.43
CA SER A 69 1.35 15.73 -10.72
C SER A 69 2.16 16.75 -9.90
N LYS A 70 3.27 16.33 -9.27
CA LYS A 70 4.14 17.13 -8.39
C LYS A 70 3.42 17.65 -7.13
N LEU A 71 2.20 17.19 -6.91
CA LEU A 71 1.39 17.70 -5.79
C LEU A 71 1.80 17.04 -4.48
N LEU A 72 2.00 15.71 -4.46
CA LEU A 72 2.32 15.00 -3.21
C LEU A 72 3.59 15.54 -2.54
N SER A 73 4.63 15.89 -3.30
CA SER A 73 5.87 16.44 -2.74
C SER A 73 5.68 17.73 -1.95
N ARG A 74 4.59 18.46 -2.17
CA ARG A 74 4.27 19.69 -1.45
C ARG A 74 3.61 19.43 -0.09
N TYR A 75 3.05 18.24 0.11
CA TYR A 75 2.28 17.87 1.30
C TYR A 75 3.03 16.92 2.23
N ILE A 76 4.13 16.32 1.77
CA ILE A 76 4.80 15.21 2.46
C ILE A 76 5.67 15.63 3.65
N ASN A 77 5.88 16.91 3.88
CA ASN A 77 6.68 17.45 4.99
C ASN A 77 5.94 17.46 6.33
N ASN A 78 4.62 17.31 6.31
CA ASN A 78 3.75 17.41 7.48
C ASN A 78 2.67 16.32 7.45
N ARG A 79 2.48 15.62 8.58
CA ARG A 79 1.50 14.54 8.72
C ARG A 79 0.09 14.99 8.35
N GLN A 80 -0.37 16.14 8.86
CA GLN A 80 -1.73 16.58 8.60
C GLN A 80 -1.94 16.89 7.12
N SER A 81 -0.99 17.54 6.49
CA SER A 81 -1.06 17.86 5.06
C SER A 81 -1.17 16.61 4.18
N ILE A 82 -0.40 15.56 4.49
CA ILE A 82 -0.48 14.30 3.72
C ILE A 82 -1.77 13.53 4.00
N ILE A 83 -2.30 13.57 5.23
CA ILE A 83 -3.61 13.00 5.57
C ILE A 83 -4.70 13.68 4.73
N ASP A 84 -4.76 15.00 4.74
CA ASP A 84 -5.77 15.78 4.03
C ASP A 84 -5.68 15.57 2.51
N TRP A 85 -4.46 15.47 1.99
CA TRP A 85 -4.24 15.16 0.59
C TRP A 85 -4.82 13.78 0.23
N PHE A 86 -4.55 12.72 1.02
CA PHE A 86 -5.09 11.39 0.76
C PHE A 86 -6.60 11.29 0.97
N LYS A 87 -7.18 12.05 1.91
CA LYS A 87 -8.65 12.18 2.04
C LYS A 87 -9.27 12.72 0.75
N THR A 88 -8.66 13.75 0.17
CA THR A 88 -9.12 14.32 -1.11
C THR A 88 -9.02 13.27 -2.22
N GLN A 89 -7.87 12.61 -2.36
CA GLN A 89 -7.70 11.58 -3.39
C GLN A 89 -8.67 10.41 -3.24
N HIS A 90 -8.96 9.98 -2.01
CA HIS A 90 -9.93 8.92 -1.72
C HIS A 90 -11.33 9.34 -2.20
N ASN A 91 -11.75 10.56 -1.88
CA ASN A 91 -13.06 11.08 -2.29
C ASN A 91 -13.15 11.31 -3.80
N ASP A 92 -12.11 11.78 -4.47
CA ASP A 92 -12.06 11.91 -5.92
C ASP A 92 -12.30 10.56 -6.61
N ILE A 93 -11.65 9.50 -6.11
CA ILE A 93 -11.88 8.15 -6.61
C ILE A 93 -13.29 7.65 -6.30
N ASN A 94 -13.86 7.99 -5.15
CA ASN A 94 -15.23 7.64 -4.80
C ASN A 94 -16.24 8.33 -5.75
N ILE A 95 -16.03 9.60 -6.10
CA ILE A 95 -16.84 10.33 -7.08
C ILE A 95 -16.79 9.63 -8.44
N ILE A 96 -15.59 9.30 -8.94
CA ILE A 96 -15.40 8.61 -10.23
C ILE A 96 -16.11 7.25 -10.23
N ASN A 97 -16.05 6.53 -9.10
CA ASN A 97 -16.68 5.22 -8.95
C ASN A 97 -18.19 5.27 -8.62
N LYS A 98 -18.78 6.45 -8.48
CA LYS A 98 -20.15 6.67 -7.99
C LYS A 98 -20.38 5.98 -6.63
N SER A 99 -19.37 6.04 -5.77
CA SER A 99 -19.39 5.53 -4.40
C SER A 99 -19.66 6.67 -3.41
N ARG A 100 -19.87 6.30 -2.12
CA ARG A 100 -20.09 7.29 -1.07
C ARG A 100 -18.85 8.18 -0.92
N VAL A 101 -19.07 9.49 -0.91
CA VAL A 101 -18.08 10.50 -0.50
C VAL A 101 -18.18 10.67 1.01
N TYR A 102 -17.04 10.74 1.68
CA TYR A 102 -16.94 10.84 3.13
C TYR A 102 -16.55 12.27 3.52
N GLU A 103 -17.18 12.77 4.59
CA GLU A 103 -16.68 13.97 5.26
C GLU A 103 -15.32 13.72 5.90
N GLY A 104 -14.49 14.76 6.01
CA GLY A 104 -13.13 14.62 6.52
C GLY A 104 -13.07 13.94 7.91
N PHE A 105 -13.99 14.30 8.81
CA PHE A 105 -14.08 13.71 10.14
C PHE A 105 -14.51 12.23 10.13
N GLU A 106 -15.31 11.79 9.17
CA GLU A 106 -15.69 10.37 9.04
C GLU A 106 -14.48 9.51 8.70
N ILE A 107 -13.59 10.00 7.85
CA ILE A 107 -12.32 9.34 7.53
C ILE A 107 -11.43 9.30 8.77
N ASP A 108 -11.38 10.38 9.57
CA ASP A 108 -10.63 10.39 10.82
C ASP A 108 -11.17 9.33 11.81
N LEU A 109 -12.48 9.20 11.95
CA LEU A 109 -13.08 8.18 12.81
C LEU A 109 -12.76 6.76 12.35
N LEU A 110 -12.71 6.52 11.03
CA LEU A 110 -12.43 5.21 10.48
C LEU A 110 -10.96 4.78 10.66
N TYR A 111 -10.01 5.70 10.63
CA TYR A 111 -8.59 5.34 10.52
C TYR A 111 -7.70 5.82 11.66
N ASN A 112 -8.04 6.92 12.35
CA ASN A 112 -7.16 7.48 13.39
C ASN A 112 -7.21 6.68 14.70
N ASN A 113 -8.40 6.37 15.19
CA ASN A 113 -8.63 5.82 16.54
C ASN A 113 -8.96 4.32 16.55
N THR A 114 -8.74 3.61 15.46
CA THR A 114 -9.01 2.17 15.39
C THR A 114 -7.73 1.36 15.49
N ASP A 115 -7.81 0.18 16.08
CA ASP A 115 -6.70 -0.77 16.07
C ASP A 115 -6.28 -1.15 14.65
N PHE A 116 -5.01 -1.55 14.51
CA PHE A 116 -4.51 -1.99 13.22
C PHE A 116 -5.04 -3.39 12.90
N ASN A 117 -5.82 -3.51 11.84
CA ASN A 117 -6.38 -4.78 11.40
C ASN A 117 -5.36 -5.53 10.52
N HIS A 118 -4.62 -6.43 11.13
CA HIS A 118 -3.58 -7.24 10.49
C HIS A 118 -4.16 -8.14 9.38
N GLU A 119 -5.28 -8.81 9.64
CA GLU A 119 -5.90 -9.72 8.66
C GLU A 119 -6.32 -8.96 7.39
N PHE A 120 -6.85 -7.74 7.54
CA PHE A 120 -7.26 -6.94 6.40
C PHE A 120 -6.09 -6.56 5.48
N VAL A 121 -4.92 -6.28 6.08
CA VAL A 121 -3.69 -6.00 5.33
C VAL A 121 -3.05 -7.27 4.79
N LYS A 122 -3.07 -8.35 5.54
CA LYS A 122 -2.60 -9.67 5.11
C LYS A 122 -3.35 -10.14 3.85
N GLU A 123 -4.68 -10.04 3.84
CA GLU A 123 -5.50 -10.37 2.67
C GLU A 123 -5.13 -9.52 1.43
N LEU A 124 -4.81 -8.23 1.62
CA LEU A 124 -4.31 -7.37 0.54
C LEU A 124 -3.00 -7.91 -0.03
N ILE A 125 -2.05 -8.21 0.86
CA ILE A 125 -0.71 -8.66 0.46
C ILE A 125 -0.80 -9.99 -0.29
N TYR A 126 -1.59 -10.95 0.21
CA TYR A 126 -1.82 -12.23 -0.49
C TYR A 126 -2.43 -12.02 -1.88
N TYR A 127 -3.44 -11.17 -1.97
CA TYR A 127 -4.06 -10.86 -3.26
C TYR A 127 -3.06 -10.24 -4.26
N LEU A 128 -2.27 -9.28 -3.81
CA LEU A 128 -1.26 -8.64 -4.66
C LEU A 128 -0.12 -9.60 -5.03
N PHE A 129 0.26 -10.52 -4.13
CA PHE A 129 1.20 -11.59 -4.41
C PHE A 129 0.68 -12.51 -5.52
N GLU A 130 -0.57 -12.96 -5.45
CA GLU A 130 -1.18 -13.74 -6.52
C GLU A 130 -1.17 -12.99 -7.86
N ARG A 131 -1.50 -11.68 -7.85
CA ARG A 131 -1.45 -10.86 -9.08
C ARG A 131 -0.03 -10.71 -9.63
N MET A 132 0.97 -10.65 -8.76
CA MET A 132 2.38 -10.69 -9.17
C MET A 132 2.72 -12.04 -9.82
N MET A 133 2.26 -13.16 -9.24
CA MET A 133 2.48 -14.50 -9.80
C MET A 133 1.85 -14.69 -11.17
N TYR A 134 0.71 -14.02 -11.43
CA TYR A 134 0.05 -14.01 -12.75
C TYR A 134 0.64 -12.98 -13.73
N GLY A 135 1.65 -12.21 -13.33
CA GLY A 135 2.33 -11.23 -14.17
C GLY A 135 1.63 -9.87 -14.28
N ASP A 136 0.57 -9.62 -13.52
CA ASP A 136 -0.14 -8.33 -13.53
C ASP A 136 0.64 -7.24 -12.78
N ILE A 137 1.53 -7.62 -11.88
CA ILE A 137 2.37 -6.74 -11.06
C ILE A 137 3.83 -7.10 -11.29
N PRO A 138 4.72 -6.12 -11.59
CA PRO A 138 6.14 -6.38 -11.72
C PRO A 138 6.72 -6.86 -10.38
N ARG A 139 7.38 -8.03 -10.40
CA ARG A 139 7.95 -8.66 -9.19
C ARG A 139 8.83 -7.71 -8.38
N LYS A 140 9.76 -7.01 -9.03
CA LYS A 140 10.65 -6.06 -8.38
C LYS A 140 9.89 -4.97 -7.63
N SER A 141 8.83 -4.42 -8.25
CA SER A 141 7.99 -3.39 -7.64
C SER A 141 7.25 -3.92 -6.41
N PHE A 142 6.71 -5.14 -6.49
CA PHE A 142 6.03 -5.78 -5.36
C PHE A 142 6.98 -6.01 -4.18
N VAL A 143 8.18 -6.56 -4.42
CA VAL A 143 9.17 -6.82 -3.37
C VAL A 143 9.61 -5.52 -2.70
N HIS A 144 9.95 -4.49 -3.47
CA HIS A 144 10.32 -3.18 -2.90
C HIS A 144 9.17 -2.57 -2.10
N TRP A 145 7.95 -2.62 -2.63
CA TRP A 145 6.77 -2.11 -1.93
C TRP A 145 6.56 -2.81 -0.59
N ILE A 146 6.64 -4.13 -0.56
CA ILE A 146 6.48 -4.92 0.66
C ILE A 146 7.51 -4.54 1.72
N ILE A 147 8.81 -4.51 1.37
CA ILE A 147 9.90 -4.17 2.30
C ILE A 147 9.65 -2.79 2.93
N ILE A 148 9.27 -1.80 2.12
CA ILE A 148 9.03 -0.45 2.64
C ILE A 148 7.72 -0.39 3.43
N THR A 149 6.68 -1.11 3.01
CA THR A 149 5.41 -1.21 3.76
C THR A 149 5.67 -1.60 5.21
N TYR A 150 6.51 -2.62 5.44
CA TYR A 150 6.82 -3.05 6.82
C TYR A 150 7.61 -2.04 7.62
N LYS A 151 8.52 -1.30 7.00
CA LYS A 151 9.23 -0.18 7.65
C LYS A 151 8.27 0.92 8.09
N LEU A 152 7.19 1.11 7.36
CA LEU A 152 6.17 2.13 7.60
C LEU A 152 4.99 1.66 8.45
N PHE A 153 4.87 0.36 8.77
CA PHE A 153 3.74 -0.15 9.54
C PHE A 153 3.54 0.60 10.86
N PRO A 154 2.29 0.88 11.23
CA PRO A 154 1.99 1.51 12.51
C PRO A 154 2.21 0.59 13.74
N CYS A 155 2.34 -0.72 13.51
CA CYS A 155 2.53 -1.74 14.53
C CYS A 155 4.02 -1.98 14.80
N ASN A 156 4.52 -1.59 15.98
CA ASN A 156 5.93 -1.78 16.36
C ASN A 156 6.32 -3.26 16.47
N GLY A 157 5.44 -4.14 16.96
CA GLY A 157 5.67 -5.58 17.02
C GLY A 157 5.88 -6.17 15.62
N CYS A 158 5.04 -5.77 14.66
CA CYS A 158 5.17 -6.20 13.26
C CYS A 158 6.46 -5.71 12.62
N LYS A 159 6.86 -4.46 12.88
CA LYS A 159 8.15 -3.93 12.41
C LYS A 159 9.32 -4.78 12.91
N SER A 160 9.34 -5.12 14.19
CA SER A 160 10.41 -5.91 14.81
C SER A 160 10.48 -7.32 14.24
N LEU A 161 9.35 -8.01 14.10
CA LEU A 161 9.28 -9.34 13.50
C LEU A 161 9.76 -9.34 12.04
N CYS A 162 9.31 -8.37 11.26
CA CYS A 162 9.73 -8.25 9.87
C CYS A 162 11.21 -7.89 9.72
N ALA A 163 11.72 -7.00 10.58
CA ALA A 163 13.13 -6.65 10.58
C ALA A 163 14.02 -7.89 10.89
N GLN A 164 13.63 -8.68 11.90
CA GLN A 164 14.32 -9.93 12.22
C GLN A 164 14.27 -10.93 11.06
N TYR A 165 13.11 -11.07 10.41
CA TYR A 165 12.98 -11.95 9.26
C TYR A 165 13.88 -11.50 8.10
N PHE A 166 13.90 -10.19 7.78
CA PHE A 166 14.73 -9.65 6.71
C PHE A 166 16.23 -9.82 7.00
N LEU A 167 16.66 -9.58 8.24
CA LEU A 167 18.05 -9.78 8.66
C LEU A 167 18.47 -11.26 8.56
N ASN A 168 17.62 -12.18 9.03
CA ASN A 168 17.93 -13.61 9.03
C ASN A 168 17.96 -14.24 7.62
N ASN A 169 17.37 -13.59 6.64
CA ASN A 169 17.29 -14.08 5.26
C ASN A 169 18.01 -13.18 4.25
N ASP A 170 18.85 -12.24 4.71
CA ASP A 170 19.64 -11.32 3.87
C ASP A 170 18.80 -10.56 2.81
N ILE A 171 17.53 -10.30 3.09
CA ILE A 171 16.58 -9.75 2.09
C ILE A 171 16.92 -8.32 1.66
N GLU A 172 17.73 -7.61 2.46
CA GLU A 172 18.22 -6.28 2.15
C GLU A 172 19.54 -6.25 1.38
N ALA A 173 20.19 -7.42 1.18
CA ALA A 173 21.46 -7.48 0.45
C ALA A 173 21.27 -7.16 -1.05
N PRO A 174 22.13 -6.33 -1.65
CA PRO A 174 22.07 -6.04 -3.08
C PRO A 174 22.21 -7.35 -3.88
N GLY A 175 21.19 -7.70 -4.65
CA GLY A 175 21.19 -8.88 -5.52
C GLY A 175 20.35 -10.06 -5.04
N ILE A 176 19.78 -10.03 -3.82
CA ILE A 176 18.86 -11.07 -3.39
C ILE A 176 17.50 -10.84 -4.05
N VAL A 177 17.16 -11.74 -4.92
CA VAL A 177 15.82 -11.89 -5.49
C VAL A 177 15.05 -12.77 -4.52
N MET A 178 14.11 -12.21 -3.73
CA MET A 178 13.14 -13.03 -3.01
C MET A 178 12.44 -13.94 -4.03
N ASP A 179 12.70 -15.24 -3.96
CA ASP A 179 11.96 -16.18 -4.79
C ASP A 179 10.52 -16.34 -4.28
N ASN A 180 9.70 -17.01 -5.06
CA ASN A 180 8.29 -17.16 -4.71
C ASN A 180 8.09 -17.98 -3.44
N SER A 181 8.98 -18.95 -3.17
CA SER A 181 8.93 -19.79 -1.98
C SER A 181 9.26 -18.96 -0.72
N THR A 182 10.28 -18.12 -0.79
CA THR A 182 10.66 -17.20 0.29
C THR A 182 9.54 -16.22 0.62
N ILE A 183 8.90 -15.61 -0.38
CA ILE A 183 7.75 -14.73 -0.18
C ILE A 183 6.58 -15.49 0.47
N GLN A 184 6.30 -16.71 0.01
CA GLN A 184 5.20 -17.53 0.54
C GLN A 184 5.46 -17.97 1.99
N ILE A 185 6.67 -18.42 2.32
CA ILE A 185 7.05 -18.78 3.70
C ILE A 185 6.88 -17.59 4.62
N TRP A 186 7.33 -16.42 4.18
CA TRP A 186 7.22 -15.20 4.94
C TRP A 186 5.76 -14.77 5.16
N LEU A 187 4.91 -14.82 4.11
CA LEU A 187 3.47 -14.54 4.24
C LEU A 187 2.78 -15.49 5.22
N ASN A 188 3.19 -16.75 5.28
CA ASN A 188 2.62 -17.74 6.19
C ASN A 188 3.07 -17.54 7.65
N GLY A 189 4.17 -16.82 7.88
CA GLY A 189 4.68 -16.48 9.21
C GLY A 189 4.08 -15.21 9.82
N LEU A 190 3.26 -14.48 9.05
CA LEU A 190 2.50 -13.30 9.50
C LEU A 190 1.15 -13.70 10.05
#